data_dd1f9a9703f6f6280ce3cdaf7a8ee8b7
#
_entry.id   dd1f9a9703f6f6280ce3cdaf7a8ee8b7
#
_cell.length_a   1.000
_cell.length_b   1.000
_cell.length_c   1.000
_cell.angle_alpha   90.00
_cell.angle_beta   90.00
_cell.angle_gamma   90.00
#
_symmetry.space_group_name_H-M   'P 1'
#
loop_
_entity.id
_entity.type
_entity.pdbx_description
1 polymer ?
#
loop_
_entity_poly.entity_id
_entity_poly.type
_entity_poly.pdbx_seq_one_letter_code
_entity_poly.pdbx_strand_id
1 'polypeptide(L)'
;MRVKGTKKNYQHLWRWGTMQHLKWGIMLLGMLIISSAAEQLWVTVYYGVPVWREANTTLFCASDAKAYDKEVHNVWATHACVPTDPNPQEIELTNVTENFNMWKNDMVRQMHEDIISLWDQSLKPCVKLTPLCVTLDCTDYVNNSTGANGTNTNSTGTTSSRENIDKGEIKNCSFNITTSIGDKVQKDHALFYNLDITPIDNNSTSNKNNTKFRLIKCDTSVITQACPKVTFEPIPIHYCAPAGFAILKCKDKKFNGTGPCKNVSTVQCTHGIKPVVSTQLLLNGSLAEEEVVVRSENFTENTKTIIVQLNESVEINCMRPNNNTKRSIYMGPGRTVHTTGKIIGDIRQAHCNISEAKWNKTLRQVVTKLRKQYGDNMTIIFEPSSPGGDPEIVTHSFNCGGEFFYCNTTKLFNSTWVWNDTWVWNDTTESNSTEKIINITLPCRIKQIINMWQEVGKAMYAPPIEGQIRCKSNITGLLLTRDGGNGTTTNETFRPGGGDMRDNWRSELYKYKVVRIEPLGIAPNKAKRRVVQREKR
;
A
#
# COMPACT_ATOMS: atom_id res chain seq x y z
N MET A 1 27.94 25.01 -35.79
CA MET A 1 26.76 25.80 -35.37
C MET A 1 27.23 27.18 -34.89
N ARG A 2 26.74 28.25 -35.48
CA ARG A 2 27.20 29.63 -35.23
C ARG A 2 26.17 30.28 -34.30
N VAL A 3 26.51 30.54 -33.04
CA VAL A 3 25.64 31.25 -32.09
C VAL A 3 26.03 32.74 -32.09
N LYS A 4 25.11 33.58 -32.50
CA LYS A 4 25.23 35.06 -32.35
C LYS A 4 24.67 35.46 -30.97
N GLY A 5 25.51 35.99 -30.12
CA GLY A 5 25.09 36.57 -28.84
C GLY A 5 24.58 38.00 -29.03
N THR A 6 23.38 38.25 -28.56
CA THR A 6 22.76 39.60 -28.52
C THR A 6 23.13 40.31 -27.21
N LYS A 7 23.70 41.51 -27.31
CA LYS A 7 23.91 42.41 -26.18
C LYS A 7 22.68 43.29 -25.98
N LYS A 8 22.21 43.39 -24.75
CA LYS A 8 21.20 44.36 -24.32
C LYS A 8 21.85 45.75 -24.11
N ASN A 9 21.26 46.76 -24.74
CA ASN A 9 21.62 48.16 -24.55
C ASN A 9 21.00 48.72 -23.27
N TYR A 10 21.83 49.37 -22.46
CA TYR A 10 21.37 50.35 -21.47
C TYR A 10 21.68 51.75 -21.94
N GLN A 11 20.64 52.59 -22.12
CA GLN A 11 20.77 54.01 -22.34
C GLN A 11 20.73 54.73 -21.00
N HIS A 12 21.73 55.61 -20.75
CA HIS A 12 21.60 56.73 -19.81
C HIS A 12 22.06 57.98 -20.43
N LEU A 13 21.17 58.95 -20.43
CA LEU A 13 21.38 60.36 -20.85
C LEU A 13 22.42 61.04 -20.00
N TRP A 14 23.38 61.76 -20.65
CA TRP A 14 24.01 62.92 -20.07
C TRP A 14 24.31 64.00 -21.10
N ARG A 15 24.23 65.22 -20.68
CA ARG A 15 23.98 66.49 -21.28
C ARG A 15 25.26 67.13 -21.82
N TRP A 16 25.18 67.78 -22.99
CA TRP A 16 25.91 68.83 -23.66
C TRP A 16 27.21 69.41 -23.08
N GLY A 17 28.23 69.52 -23.94
CA GLY A 17 29.34 70.45 -23.83
C GLY A 17 30.53 70.11 -24.74
N THR A 18 30.62 70.78 -25.86
CA THR A 18 31.82 71.10 -26.67
C THR A 18 33.10 70.29 -26.53
N MET A 19 33.37 69.42 -27.46
CA MET A 19 34.69 69.08 -28.01
C MET A 19 34.50 68.07 -29.19
N GLN A 20 34.36 68.67 -30.39
CA GLN A 20 34.08 67.87 -31.61
C GLN A 20 35.27 67.05 -32.14
N HIS A 21 36.50 67.37 -31.75
CA HIS A 21 37.68 66.67 -32.26
C HIS A 21 38.18 65.49 -31.41
N LEU A 22 37.83 65.43 -30.13
CA LEU A 22 38.16 64.28 -29.28
C LEU A 22 37.20 63.11 -29.45
N LYS A 23 36.00 63.41 -29.95
CA LYS A 23 34.98 62.38 -30.21
C LYS A 23 35.32 61.42 -31.36
N TRP A 24 36.01 61.93 -32.38
CA TRP A 24 36.38 61.09 -33.52
C TRP A 24 37.53 60.14 -33.18
N GLY A 25 38.48 60.51 -32.39
CA GLY A 25 39.57 59.65 -31.92
C GLY A 25 39.08 58.55 -30.98
N ILE A 26 38.17 58.88 -30.06
CA ILE A 26 37.58 57.88 -29.13
C ILE A 26 36.62 56.93 -29.87
N MET A 27 35.91 57.44 -30.89
CA MET A 27 35.00 56.60 -31.69
C MET A 27 35.78 55.66 -32.63
N LEU A 28 36.92 56.08 -33.17
CA LEU A 28 37.83 55.24 -33.95
C LEU A 28 38.58 54.25 -33.07
N LEU A 29 38.99 54.61 -31.88
CA LEU A 29 39.60 53.73 -30.88
C LEU A 29 38.54 52.70 -30.35
N GLY A 30 37.33 53.19 -30.14
CA GLY A 30 36.19 52.30 -29.75
C GLY A 30 35.81 51.32 -30.86
N MET A 31 35.83 51.78 -32.12
CA MET A 31 35.61 50.84 -33.26
C MET A 31 36.76 49.85 -33.44
N LEU A 32 38.01 50.26 -33.22
CA LEU A 32 39.18 49.38 -33.25
C LEU A 32 39.17 48.35 -32.11
N ILE A 33 38.69 48.74 -30.96
CA ILE A 33 38.52 47.83 -29.82
C ILE A 33 37.33 46.88 -30.02
N ILE A 34 36.29 47.32 -30.74
CA ILE A 34 35.13 46.48 -31.05
C ILE A 34 35.41 45.56 -32.24
N SER A 35 36.34 45.92 -33.14
CA SER A 35 36.69 45.05 -34.25
C SER A 35 37.72 43.97 -33.92
N SER A 36 38.37 44.04 -32.75
CA SER A 36 39.49 43.16 -32.46
C SER A 36 39.14 41.91 -31.67
N ALA A 37 37.90 41.67 -31.31
CA ALA A 37 37.57 40.46 -30.57
C ALA A 37 36.15 39.92 -30.81
N ALA A 38 35.83 39.66 -32.06
CA ALA A 38 34.93 38.56 -32.32
C ALA A 38 35.76 37.26 -32.19
N GLU A 39 36.24 36.96 -31.00
CA GLU A 39 36.75 35.62 -30.72
C GLU A 39 35.65 34.63 -31.10
N GLN A 40 35.89 33.87 -32.17
CA GLN A 40 34.99 32.77 -32.53
C GLN A 40 35.07 31.76 -31.38
N LEU A 41 34.11 31.80 -30.50
CA LEU A 41 33.96 30.82 -29.42
C LEU A 41 33.59 29.47 -30.05
N TRP A 42 34.51 28.57 -29.98
CA TRP A 42 34.27 27.14 -30.29
C TRP A 42 33.75 26.43 -29.07
N VAL A 43 32.79 25.55 -29.29
CA VAL A 43 32.22 24.72 -28.24
C VAL A 43 32.56 23.26 -28.57
N THR A 44 33.16 22.57 -27.61
CA THR A 44 33.37 21.14 -27.68
C THR A 44 32.12 20.46 -27.14
N VAL A 45 31.61 19.53 -27.93
CA VAL A 45 30.45 18.71 -27.57
C VAL A 45 30.94 17.32 -27.20
N TYR A 46 30.63 16.89 -25.99
CA TYR A 46 30.95 15.56 -25.50
C TYR A 46 29.68 14.71 -25.51
N TYR A 47 29.77 13.51 -26.09
CA TYR A 47 28.70 12.51 -26.08
C TYR A 47 29.01 11.42 -25.07
N GLY A 48 27.95 10.91 -24.38
CA GLY A 48 28.11 9.84 -23.40
C GLY A 48 28.62 10.32 -22.05
N VAL A 49 28.39 11.59 -21.70
CA VAL A 49 28.74 12.13 -20.37
C VAL A 49 27.82 11.49 -19.33
N PRO A 50 28.35 10.93 -18.21
CA PRO A 50 27.55 10.27 -17.18
C PRO A 50 26.90 11.31 -16.26
N VAL A 51 25.95 12.06 -16.79
CA VAL A 51 25.19 13.08 -16.07
C VAL A 51 23.72 12.72 -16.12
N TRP A 52 23.05 12.90 -15.00
CA TRP A 52 21.62 12.71 -14.87
C TRP A 52 21.00 13.79 -13.98
N ARG A 53 19.69 13.92 -14.08
CA ARG A 53 18.87 14.72 -13.18
C ARG A 53 17.61 13.97 -12.80
N GLU A 54 17.07 14.30 -11.64
CA GLU A 54 15.75 13.78 -11.24
C GLU A 54 14.69 14.22 -12.26
N ALA A 55 13.87 13.28 -12.69
CA ALA A 55 12.79 13.54 -13.63
C ALA A 55 11.69 12.49 -13.46
N ASN A 56 10.46 12.93 -13.67
CA ASN A 56 9.30 12.07 -13.67
C ASN A 56 9.06 11.52 -15.08
N THR A 57 8.75 10.26 -15.18
CA THR A 57 8.37 9.60 -16.42
C THR A 57 7.40 8.46 -16.13
N THR A 58 6.70 8.02 -17.15
CA THR A 58 5.87 6.82 -17.07
C THR A 58 6.75 5.59 -17.10
N LEU A 59 6.75 4.84 -16.00
CA LEU A 59 7.42 3.55 -15.90
C LEU A 59 6.52 2.45 -16.49
N PHE A 60 7.12 1.38 -16.96
CA PHE A 60 6.37 0.18 -17.35
C PHE A 60 6.57 -0.93 -16.33
N CYS A 61 5.63 -1.88 -16.29
CA CYS A 61 5.73 -3.02 -15.40
C CYS A 61 6.26 -4.27 -16.11
N ALA A 62 7.00 -5.07 -15.37
CA ALA A 62 7.41 -6.40 -15.78
C ALA A 62 6.98 -7.41 -14.70
N SER A 63 6.57 -8.60 -15.10
CA SER A 63 6.20 -9.65 -14.17
C SER A 63 6.49 -11.04 -14.73
N ASP A 64 6.74 -11.99 -13.83
CA ASP A 64 6.96 -13.40 -14.15
C ASP A 64 5.66 -14.19 -14.33
N ALA A 65 4.55 -13.52 -14.58
CA ALA A 65 3.28 -14.18 -14.78
C ALA A 65 3.39 -15.16 -15.94
N LYS A 66 3.51 -16.45 -15.63
CA LYS A 66 3.30 -17.54 -16.58
C LYS A 66 1.80 -17.57 -16.92
N ALA A 67 1.39 -16.64 -17.74
CA ALA A 67 0.00 -16.42 -18.12
C ALA A 67 -0.61 -17.56 -18.92
N TYR A 68 0.18 -18.56 -19.28
CA TYR A 68 -0.22 -19.59 -20.26
C TYR A 68 -0.64 -20.92 -19.64
N ASP A 69 -0.39 -21.16 -18.35
CA ASP A 69 -0.61 -22.49 -17.76
C ASP A 69 -1.88 -22.63 -16.91
N LYS A 70 -2.64 -21.55 -16.66
CA LYS A 70 -3.91 -21.62 -15.91
C LYS A 70 -4.93 -20.66 -16.48
N GLU A 71 -6.16 -21.12 -16.61
CA GLU A 71 -7.34 -20.34 -17.02
C GLU A 71 -7.71 -19.17 -16.07
N VAL A 72 -6.90 -18.92 -15.06
CA VAL A 72 -7.15 -17.92 -14.03
C VAL A 72 -6.29 -16.68 -14.28
N HIS A 73 -6.95 -15.56 -14.59
CA HIS A 73 -6.28 -14.27 -14.77
C HIS A 73 -6.00 -13.63 -13.39
N ASN A 74 -4.76 -13.12 -13.22
CA ASN A 74 -4.41 -12.35 -12.03
C ASN A 74 -4.71 -10.87 -12.26
N VAL A 75 -5.34 -10.20 -11.27
CA VAL A 75 -5.67 -8.77 -11.32
C VAL A 75 -4.45 -7.92 -11.67
N TRP A 76 -3.27 -8.31 -11.17
CA TRP A 76 -2.09 -7.46 -11.16
C TRP A 76 -1.26 -7.49 -12.44
N ALA A 77 -1.31 -8.53 -13.26
CA ALA A 77 -0.25 -8.72 -14.24
C ALA A 77 -0.60 -9.35 -15.58
N THR A 78 -1.78 -9.88 -15.78
CA THR A 78 -2.03 -10.79 -16.91
C THR A 78 -1.99 -10.11 -18.28
N HIS A 79 -2.32 -8.82 -18.38
CA HIS A 79 -2.44 -8.12 -19.67
C HIS A 79 -1.65 -6.80 -19.77
N ALA A 80 -1.04 -6.33 -18.68
CA ALA A 80 -0.44 -5.01 -18.62
C ALA A 80 1.08 -5.02 -18.50
N CYS A 81 1.69 -6.14 -18.10
CA CYS A 81 3.12 -6.21 -17.83
C CYS A 81 3.85 -7.07 -18.88
N VAL A 82 5.06 -6.66 -19.21
CA VAL A 82 5.98 -7.44 -20.05
C VAL A 82 6.64 -8.54 -19.22
N PRO A 83 7.20 -9.60 -19.84
CA PRO A 83 8.01 -10.59 -19.11
C PRO A 83 9.23 -9.94 -18.45
N THR A 84 9.63 -10.47 -17.29
CA THR A 84 10.84 -10.01 -16.60
C THR A 84 12.09 -10.42 -17.35
N ASP A 85 13.14 -9.59 -17.23
CA ASP A 85 14.47 -9.93 -17.73
C ASP A 85 15.04 -11.08 -16.89
N PRO A 86 15.47 -12.21 -17.52
CA PRO A 86 16.08 -13.32 -16.79
C PRO A 86 17.43 -12.97 -16.17
N ASN A 87 18.13 -11.94 -16.68
CA ASN A 87 19.42 -11.47 -16.21
C ASN A 87 19.37 -9.98 -15.85
N PRO A 88 18.74 -9.61 -14.72
CA PRO A 88 18.70 -8.22 -14.31
C PRO A 88 20.11 -7.71 -14.00
N GLN A 89 20.51 -6.62 -14.64
CA GLN A 89 21.80 -6.00 -14.42
C GLN A 89 21.70 -4.91 -13.35
N GLU A 90 22.64 -4.93 -12.43
CA GLU A 90 22.85 -3.87 -11.45
C GLU A 90 24.30 -3.40 -11.55
N ILE A 91 24.49 -2.11 -11.76
CA ILE A 91 25.82 -1.51 -11.92
C ILE A 91 26.07 -0.60 -10.73
N GLU A 92 27.10 -0.88 -9.95
CA GLU A 92 27.52 -0.03 -8.85
C GLU A 92 28.14 1.27 -9.35
N LEU A 93 27.71 2.38 -8.79
CA LEU A 93 28.24 3.70 -9.07
C LEU A 93 29.27 4.07 -7.99
N THR A 94 30.54 3.89 -8.31
CA THR A 94 31.62 4.18 -7.36
C THR A 94 31.81 5.67 -7.15
N ASN A 95 32.00 6.09 -5.89
CA ASN A 95 32.19 7.49 -5.49
C ASN A 95 31.05 8.44 -5.88
N VAL A 96 29.82 7.92 -5.97
CA VAL A 96 28.61 8.70 -6.22
C VAL A 96 27.82 8.80 -4.94
N THR A 97 27.46 10.03 -4.56
CA THR A 97 26.49 10.30 -3.49
C THR A 97 25.25 10.93 -4.13
N GLU A 98 24.10 10.39 -3.85
CA GLU A 98 22.82 10.83 -4.42
C GLU A 98 21.82 11.09 -3.31
N ASN A 99 21.04 12.16 -3.43
CA ASN A 99 19.96 12.48 -2.49
C ASN A 99 18.68 11.75 -2.89
N PHE A 100 18.05 11.12 -1.90
CA PHE A 100 16.76 10.45 -2.04
C PHE A 100 15.73 11.09 -1.12
N ASN A 101 14.48 11.04 -1.52
CA ASN A 101 13.35 11.40 -0.66
C ASN A 101 12.16 10.49 -0.96
N MET A 102 11.96 9.49 -0.12
CA MET A 102 10.88 8.52 -0.27
C MET A 102 9.49 9.14 -0.19
N TRP A 103 9.35 10.28 0.48
CA TRP A 103 8.06 10.94 0.71
C TRP A 103 7.59 11.77 -0.48
N LYS A 104 8.51 12.13 -1.37
CA LYS A 104 8.25 12.85 -2.63
C LYS A 104 8.54 12.01 -3.86
N ASN A 105 8.62 10.71 -3.72
CA ASN A 105 8.91 9.79 -4.83
C ASN A 105 7.67 9.59 -5.71
N ASP A 106 7.75 10.02 -6.96
CA ASP A 106 6.65 9.90 -7.92
C ASP A 106 6.32 8.45 -8.30
N MET A 107 7.27 7.52 -8.13
CA MET A 107 7.04 6.09 -8.34
C MET A 107 5.90 5.55 -7.47
N VAL A 108 5.77 6.06 -6.24
CA VAL A 108 4.70 5.66 -5.30
C VAL A 108 3.33 6.06 -5.84
N ARG A 109 3.20 7.30 -6.33
CA ARG A 109 1.96 7.79 -6.94
C ARG A 109 1.60 6.98 -8.18
N GLN A 110 2.56 6.75 -9.05
CA GLN A 110 2.35 5.96 -10.27
C GLN A 110 1.94 4.52 -9.96
N MET A 111 2.62 3.85 -9.02
CA MET A 111 2.23 2.50 -8.60
C MET A 111 0.81 2.46 -8.05
N HIS A 112 0.43 3.44 -7.26
CA HIS A 112 -0.92 3.55 -6.69
C HIS A 112 -1.99 3.69 -7.78
N GLU A 113 -1.76 4.60 -8.74
CA GLU A 113 -2.65 4.80 -9.89
C GLU A 113 -2.77 3.55 -10.76
N ASP A 114 -1.66 2.87 -11.01
CA ASP A 114 -1.62 1.63 -11.80
C ASP A 114 -2.41 0.51 -11.12
N ILE A 115 -2.26 0.35 -9.83
CA ILE A 115 -2.97 -0.69 -9.07
C ILE A 115 -4.47 -0.42 -9.05
N ILE A 116 -4.89 0.82 -8.83
CA ILE A 116 -6.31 1.19 -8.90
C ILE A 116 -6.87 0.94 -10.30
N SER A 117 -6.14 1.34 -11.34
CA SER A 117 -6.56 1.15 -12.74
C SER A 117 -6.72 -0.31 -13.11
N LEU A 118 -5.75 -1.16 -12.72
CA LEU A 118 -5.82 -2.60 -12.97
C LEU A 118 -7.01 -3.26 -12.24
N TRP A 119 -7.28 -2.81 -11.02
CA TRP A 119 -8.44 -3.27 -10.26
C TRP A 119 -9.76 -2.90 -10.95
N ASP A 120 -9.92 -1.64 -11.36
CA ASP A 120 -11.10 -1.18 -12.08
C ASP A 120 -11.32 -1.93 -13.41
N GLN A 121 -10.25 -2.17 -14.16
CA GLN A 121 -10.31 -2.94 -15.40
C GLN A 121 -10.75 -4.38 -15.16
N SER A 122 -10.33 -4.99 -14.07
CA SER A 122 -10.73 -6.36 -13.72
C SER A 122 -12.21 -6.49 -13.37
N LEU A 123 -12.82 -5.42 -12.85
CA LEU A 123 -14.24 -5.39 -12.47
C LEU A 123 -15.19 -4.99 -13.61
N LYS A 124 -14.68 -4.30 -14.64
CA LYS A 124 -15.51 -3.79 -15.74
C LYS A 124 -16.43 -4.83 -16.40
N PRO A 125 -15.94 -6.04 -16.77
CA PRO A 125 -16.76 -7.06 -17.42
C PRO A 125 -17.62 -7.87 -16.43
N CYS A 126 -17.55 -7.57 -15.14
CA CYS A 126 -18.14 -8.41 -14.10
C CYS A 126 -19.58 -8.00 -13.77
N VAL A 127 -20.32 -8.89 -13.13
CA VAL A 127 -21.75 -8.73 -12.83
C VAL A 127 -21.97 -7.64 -11.78
N LYS A 128 -22.92 -6.75 -12.03
CA LYS A 128 -23.37 -5.72 -11.08
C LYS A 128 -24.49 -6.27 -10.20
N LEU A 129 -24.42 -6.01 -8.90
CA LEU A 129 -25.39 -6.46 -7.90
C LEU A 129 -26.61 -5.53 -7.76
N THR A 130 -26.82 -4.56 -8.64
CA THR A 130 -27.95 -3.63 -8.56
C THR A 130 -29.30 -4.33 -8.33
N PRO A 131 -29.62 -5.48 -8.97
CA PRO A 131 -30.88 -6.19 -8.71
C PRO A 131 -30.99 -6.79 -7.30
N LEU A 132 -29.89 -6.93 -6.55
CA LEU A 132 -29.90 -7.36 -5.15
C LEU A 132 -30.03 -6.22 -4.15
N CYS A 133 -30.08 -4.97 -4.61
CA CYS A 133 -30.36 -3.81 -3.77
C CYS A 133 -31.88 -3.72 -3.47
N VAL A 134 -32.38 -4.71 -2.79
CA VAL A 134 -33.78 -4.88 -2.37
C VAL A 134 -33.85 -5.04 -0.87
N THR A 135 -35.07 -4.97 -0.33
CA THR A 135 -35.31 -5.27 1.08
C THR A 135 -35.03 -6.74 1.37
N LEU A 136 -34.22 -6.99 2.38
CA LEU A 136 -33.87 -8.32 2.86
C LEU A 136 -34.59 -8.61 4.17
N ASP A 137 -35.27 -9.74 4.25
CA ASP A 137 -35.86 -10.27 5.48
C ASP A 137 -34.85 -11.24 6.11
N CYS A 138 -34.13 -10.79 7.14
CA CYS A 138 -33.03 -11.54 7.71
C CYS A 138 -33.32 -12.06 9.11
N THR A 139 -32.93 -13.31 9.34
CA THR A 139 -32.92 -13.96 10.67
C THR A 139 -31.53 -14.45 10.99
N ASP A 140 -31.26 -14.64 12.28
CA ASP A 140 -29.96 -15.20 12.70
C ASP A 140 -29.81 -16.62 12.15
N TYR A 141 -28.64 -16.91 11.59
CA TYR A 141 -28.37 -18.24 11.09
C TYR A 141 -28.04 -19.20 12.23
N VAL A 142 -28.85 -20.23 12.38
CA VAL A 142 -28.64 -21.30 13.35
C VAL A 142 -28.43 -22.60 12.57
N ASN A 143 -27.30 -23.24 12.82
CA ASN A 143 -27.03 -24.53 12.21
C ASN A 143 -27.71 -25.64 13.02
N ASN A 144 -28.76 -26.25 12.45
CA ASN A 144 -29.53 -27.34 13.07
C ASN A 144 -28.82 -28.72 13.05
N SER A 145 -27.50 -28.75 12.82
CA SER A 145 -26.75 -30.02 12.72
C SER A 145 -26.43 -30.69 14.07
N THR A 146 -26.79 -30.08 15.21
CA THR A 146 -26.81 -30.79 16.49
C THR A 146 -28.16 -31.47 16.63
N GLY A 147 -28.18 -32.79 16.36
CA GLY A 147 -29.35 -33.63 16.44
C GLY A 147 -30.14 -33.40 17.72
N ALA A 148 -31.47 -33.44 17.53
CA ALA A 148 -32.46 -33.43 18.59
C ALA A 148 -32.13 -34.45 19.70
N ASN A 149 -31.56 -34.01 20.79
CA ASN A 149 -31.71 -34.62 22.10
C ASN A 149 -31.75 -33.49 23.13
N GLY A 150 -32.96 -33.04 23.36
CA GLY A 150 -33.26 -32.18 24.50
C GLY A 150 -33.01 -32.94 25.80
N THR A 151 -31.99 -32.56 26.49
CA THR A 151 -31.91 -32.73 27.94
C THR A 151 -31.27 -31.50 28.53
N ASN A 152 -32.11 -30.72 29.23
CA ASN A 152 -31.67 -29.73 30.19
C ASN A 152 -30.71 -30.39 31.19
N THR A 153 -29.43 -30.07 31.09
CA THR A 153 -28.52 -30.32 32.21
C THR A 153 -27.80 -29.00 32.51
N ASN A 154 -28.19 -28.38 33.61
CA ASN A 154 -27.36 -27.46 34.34
C ASN A 154 -26.05 -28.16 34.70
N SER A 155 -24.99 -27.86 34.01
CA SER A 155 -23.63 -28.25 34.39
C SER A 155 -22.75 -27.00 34.46
N THR A 156 -22.57 -26.52 35.70
CA THR A 156 -21.39 -25.78 36.13
C THR A 156 -20.17 -26.69 35.93
N GLY A 157 -19.41 -26.46 34.90
CA GLY A 157 -18.19 -27.21 34.60
C GLY A 157 -17.33 -26.42 33.64
N THR A 158 -16.20 -25.96 34.11
CA THR A 158 -15.05 -25.41 33.38
C THR A 158 -14.72 -26.25 32.16
N THR A 159 -15.17 -25.83 31.00
CA THR A 159 -14.72 -26.36 29.71
C THR A 159 -14.14 -25.24 28.88
N SER A 160 -12.91 -25.48 28.44
CA SER A 160 -12.13 -24.70 27.49
C SER A 160 -13.00 -23.88 26.54
N SER A 161 -12.81 -22.56 26.55
CA SER A 161 -13.42 -21.58 25.68
C SER A 161 -13.14 -21.93 24.19
N ARG A 162 -14.00 -22.77 23.61
CA ARG A 162 -14.15 -22.82 22.15
C ARG A 162 -14.78 -21.49 21.77
N GLU A 163 -14.04 -20.68 21.07
CA GLU A 163 -14.47 -19.39 20.55
C GLU A 163 -15.66 -19.62 19.60
N ASN A 164 -16.86 -19.59 20.14
CA ASN A 164 -18.09 -19.59 19.33
C ASN A 164 -18.25 -18.19 18.75
N ILE A 165 -18.65 -18.10 17.47
CA ILE A 165 -19.07 -16.84 16.86
C ILE A 165 -20.18 -16.24 17.69
N ASP A 166 -20.12 -14.92 17.91
CA ASP A 166 -21.19 -14.18 18.54
C ASP A 166 -22.49 -14.42 17.79
N LYS A 167 -23.56 -14.71 18.52
CA LYS A 167 -24.88 -14.92 17.93
C LYS A 167 -25.25 -13.69 17.11
N GLY A 168 -25.51 -13.86 15.79
CA GLY A 168 -25.93 -12.80 14.89
C GLY A 168 -24.87 -12.29 13.91
N GLU A 169 -23.64 -12.82 13.90
CA GLU A 169 -22.63 -12.45 12.89
C GLU A 169 -22.99 -12.93 11.48
N ILE A 170 -23.70 -14.04 11.36
CA ILE A 170 -24.18 -14.58 10.09
C ILE A 170 -25.69 -14.56 10.10
N LYS A 171 -26.27 -14.00 9.06
CA LYS A 171 -27.72 -13.92 8.90
C LYS A 171 -28.17 -14.65 7.64
N ASN A 172 -29.31 -15.35 7.76
CA ASN A 172 -30.02 -15.94 6.65
C ASN A 172 -31.07 -14.93 6.17
N CYS A 173 -30.87 -14.40 4.96
CA CYS A 173 -31.69 -13.39 4.37
C CYS A 173 -32.50 -13.92 3.20
N SER A 174 -33.81 -13.69 3.22
CA SER A 174 -34.72 -13.97 2.11
C SER A 174 -35.05 -12.67 1.38
N PHE A 175 -35.17 -12.72 0.07
CA PHE A 175 -35.43 -11.55 -0.76
C PHE A 175 -36.14 -11.93 -2.04
N ASN A 176 -36.78 -10.93 -2.67
CA ASN A 176 -37.46 -11.07 -3.95
C ASN A 176 -36.64 -10.40 -5.04
N ILE A 177 -36.31 -11.15 -6.08
CA ILE A 177 -35.57 -10.66 -7.25
C ILE A 177 -36.53 -10.56 -8.43
N THR A 178 -36.48 -9.43 -9.12
CA THR A 178 -37.15 -9.30 -10.42
C THR A 178 -36.19 -9.67 -11.52
N THR A 179 -36.46 -10.75 -12.24
CA THR A 179 -35.66 -11.17 -13.38
C THR A 179 -36.08 -10.37 -14.61
N SER A 180 -35.14 -9.98 -15.46
CA SER A 180 -35.36 -9.15 -16.65
C SER A 180 -36.20 -9.81 -17.75
N ILE A 181 -36.58 -11.08 -17.59
CA ILE A 181 -37.40 -11.82 -18.54
C ILE A 181 -38.80 -11.98 -17.94
N GLY A 182 -39.73 -11.12 -18.37
CA GLY A 182 -41.16 -11.26 -18.09
C GLY A 182 -41.62 -10.89 -16.68
N ASP A 183 -40.96 -9.93 -16.02
CA ASP A 183 -41.32 -9.40 -14.69
C ASP A 183 -41.65 -10.44 -13.62
N LYS A 184 -41.09 -11.64 -13.76
CA LYS A 184 -41.27 -12.70 -12.77
C LYS A 184 -40.46 -12.38 -11.52
N VAL A 185 -41.16 -12.18 -10.43
CA VAL A 185 -40.57 -12.07 -9.09
C VAL A 185 -40.22 -13.47 -8.61
N GLN A 186 -38.93 -13.70 -8.37
CA GLN A 186 -38.43 -14.95 -7.78
C GLN A 186 -38.02 -14.70 -6.34
N LYS A 187 -38.55 -15.50 -5.42
CA LYS A 187 -38.07 -15.50 -4.03
C LYS A 187 -36.85 -16.36 -3.90
N ASP A 188 -35.78 -15.81 -3.31
CA ASP A 188 -34.54 -16.52 -3.06
C ASP A 188 -33.97 -16.18 -1.67
N HIS A 189 -32.93 -16.87 -1.25
CA HIS A 189 -32.27 -16.65 0.04
C HIS A 189 -30.77 -16.87 -0.05
N ALA A 190 -30.03 -16.21 0.85
CA ALA A 190 -28.58 -16.35 0.96
C ALA A 190 -28.11 -16.03 2.39
N LEU A 191 -26.92 -16.49 2.73
CA LEU A 191 -26.25 -16.10 3.96
C LEU A 191 -25.38 -14.86 3.71
N PHE A 192 -25.51 -13.89 4.58
CA PHE A 192 -24.68 -12.70 4.59
C PHE A 192 -24.03 -12.50 5.95
N TYR A 193 -22.84 -11.92 5.96
CA TYR A 193 -22.23 -11.45 7.19
C TYR A 193 -22.93 -10.16 7.66
N ASN A 194 -23.04 -9.99 8.95
CA ASN A 194 -23.68 -8.82 9.55
C ASN A 194 -23.01 -7.49 9.15
N LEU A 195 -21.72 -7.50 8.84
CA LEU A 195 -20.99 -6.33 8.36
C LEU A 195 -21.39 -5.89 6.95
N ASP A 196 -22.03 -6.76 6.17
CA ASP A 196 -22.42 -6.49 4.78
C ASP A 196 -23.87 -5.99 4.64
N ILE A 197 -24.62 -5.98 5.73
CA ILE A 197 -26.02 -5.56 5.76
C ILE A 197 -26.25 -4.44 6.77
N THR A 198 -27.22 -3.58 6.48
CA THR A 198 -27.64 -2.48 7.37
C THR A 198 -29.14 -2.50 7.57
N PRO A 199 -29.66 -2.26 8.80
CA PRO A 199 -31.10 -2.17 9.03
C PRO A 199 -31.68 -0.93 8.33
N ILE A 200 -32.88 -1.07 7.77
CA ILE A 200 -33.58 0.01 7.06
C ILE A 200 -34.28 0.95 8.02
N ASP A 201 -34.90 0.41 9.10
CA ASP A 201 -35.69 1.16 10.08
C ASP A 201 -35.00 1.23 11.43
N ASN A 202 -34.58 2.41 11.84
CA ASN A 202 -34.02 2.66 13.18
C ASN A 202 -35.10 2.84 14.28
N ASN A 203 -36.40 2.87 13.93
CA ASN A 203 -37.48 3.29 14.86
C ASN A 203 -38.44 2.19 15.28
N SER A 204 -38.22 0.93 14.94
CA SER A 204 -39.16 -0.11 15.37
C SER A 204 -38.83 -0.65 16.76
N THR A 205 -39.50 -0.10 17.77
CA THR A 205 -39.63 -0.67 19.13
C THR A 205 -40.47 -1.95 19.18
N SER A 206 -40.88 -2.48 18.05
CA SER A 206 -41.76 -3.66 17.95
C SER A 206 -41.05 -4.84 17.30
N ASN A 207 -40.87 -5.89 18.09
CA ASN A 207 -40.48 -7.25 17.73
C ASN A 207 -39.11 -7.42 17.06
N LYS A 208 -38.13 -7.82 17.84
CA LYS A 208 -36.76 -8.20 17.47
C LYS A 208 -36.65 -9.30 16.39
N ASN A 209 -37.76 -9.89 15.94
CA ASN A 209 -37.75 -11.03 15.04
C ASN A 209 -38.02 -10.69 13.55
N ASN A 210 -38.26 -9.43 13.19
CA ASN A 210 -38.60 -9.06 11.81
C ASN A 210 -37.94 -7.75 11.36
N THR A 211 -36.65 -7.60 11.65
CA THR A 211 -35.90 -6.41 11.19
C THR A 211 -35.61 -6.56 9.70
N LYS A 212 -35.96 -5.56 8.92
CA LYS A 212 -35.65 -5.46 7.49
C LYS A 212 -34.28 -4.86 7.31
N PHE A 213 -33.50 -5.46 6.42
CA PHE A 213 -32.15 -5.05 6.09
C PHE A 213 -32.01 -4.73 4.61
N ARG A 214 -30.92 -4.12 4.26
CA ARG A 214 -30.41 -3.99 2.88
C ARG A 214 -28.92 -4.22 2.87
N LEU A 215 -28.36 -4.49 1.69
CA LEU A 215 -26.91 -4.55 1.53
C LEU A 215 -26.31 -3.15 1.81
N ILE A 216 -25.18 -3.15 2.49
CA ILE A 216 -24.41 -1.93 2.75
C ILE A 216 -23.99 -1.30 1.43
N LYS A 217 -23.93 0.03 1.35
CA LYS A 217 -23.52 0.78 0.14
C LYS A 217 -24.49 0.74 -1.05
N CYS A 218 -25.61 0.04 -1.01
CA CYS A 218 -26.59 -0.01 -2.09
C CYS A 218 -27.16 1.36 -2.48
N ASP A 219 -27.26 2.28 -1.52
CA ASP A 219 -27.79 3.63 -1.71
C ASP A 219 -26.75 4.63 -2.21
N THR A 220 -25.47 4.35 -2.02
CA THR A 220 -24.37 5.29 -2.28
C THR A 220 -23.42 4.82 -3.37
N SER A 221 -23.42 3.54 -3.72
CA SER A 221 -22.41 2.95 -4.59
C SER A 221 -22.99 1.88 -5.53
N VAL A 222 -22.36 1.76 -6.68
CA VAL A 222 -22.59 0.60 -7.57
C VAL A 222 -21.72 -0.55 -7.06
N ILE A 223 -22.38 -1.65 -6.67
CA ILE A 223 -21.69 -2.85 -6.20
C ILE A 223 -21.47 -3.79 -7.39
N THR A 224 -20.23 -4.18 -7.63
CA THR A 224 -19.84 -5.11 -8.69
C THR A 224 -19.25 -6.36 -8.07
N GLN A 225 -19.74 -7.54 -8.46
CA GLN A 225 -19.14 -8.80 -8.04
C GLN A 225 -17.79 -8.98 -8.74
N ALA A 226 -16.75 -9.35 -7.99
CA ALA A 226 -15.49 -9.75 -8.61
C ALA A 226 -15.71 -11.00 -9.48
N CYS A 227 -15.15 -10.99 -10.68
CA CYS A 227 -15.28 -12.13 -11.58
C CYS A 227 -14.63 -13.39 -10.98
N PRO A 228 -15.31 -14.54 -10.95
CA PRO A 228 -14.77 -15.76 -10.33
C PRO A 228 -13.47 -16.28 -10.97
N LYS A 229 -13.19 -15.89 -12.20
CA LYS A 229 -11.97 -16.26 -12.93
C LYS A 229 -10.74 -15.43 -12.58
N VAL A 230 -10.93 -14.33 -11.83
CA VAL A 230 -9.86 -13.40 -11.46
C VAL A 230 -9.41 -13.69 -10.04
N THR A 231 -8.11 -13.84 -9.82
CA THR A 231 -7.53 -14.01 -8.49
C THR A 231 -6.98 -12.69 -7.96
N PHE A 232 -7.07 -12.51 -6.65
CA PHE A 232 -6.48 -11.37 -5.94
C PHE A 232 -5.13 -11.69 -5.31
N GLU A 233 -4.54 -12.84 -5.62
CA GLU A 233 -3.23 -13.21 -5.10
C GLU A 233 -2.16 -12.25 -5.63
N PRO A 234 -1.44 -11.54 -4.76
CA PRO A 234 -0.39 -10.62 -5.19
C PRO A 234 0.77 -11.38 -5.83
N ILE A 235 1.17 -10.97 -7.02
CA ILE A 235 2.37 -11.47 -7.69
C ILE A 235 3.42 -10.37 -7.75
N PRO A 236 4.72 -10.71 -7.73
CA PRO A 236 5.79 -9.72 -7.83
C PRO A 236 5.70 -8.92 -9.12
N ILE A 237 5.70 -7.58 -8.98
CA ILE A 237 5.72 -6.63 -10.09
C ILE A 237 7.02 -5.84 -10.01
N HIS A 238 7.71 -5.73 -11.15
CA HIS A 238 8.89 -4.89 -11.32
C HIS A 238 8.51 -3.63 -12.07
N TYR A 239 8.93 -2.47 -11.58
CA TYR A 239 8.79 -1.21 -12.30
C TYR A 239 10.10 -0.91 -13.01
N CYS A 240 10.01 -0.63 -14.31
CA CYS A 240 11.17 -0.46 -15.19
C CYS A 240 11.17 0.91 -15.84
N ALA A 241 12.36 1.47 -15.99
CA ALA A 241 12.56 2.75 -16.65
C ALA A 241 12.55 2.60 -18.19
N PRO A 242 11.90 3.53 -18.91
CA PRO A 242 11.95 3.57 -20.36
C PRO A 242 13.32 4.07 -20.84
N ALA A 243 13.56 3.98 -22.16
CA ALA A 243 14.77 4.47 -22.78
C ALA A 243 15.03 5.97 -22.47
N GLY A 244 16.26 6.31 -22.16
CA GLY A 244 16.67 7.66 -21.77
C GLY A 244 16.54 7.94 -20.27
N PHE A 245 16.01 7.00 -19.50
CA PHE A 245 15.87 7.07 -18.05
C PHE A 245 16.57 5.89 -17.38
N ALA A 246 16.88 6.05 -16.11
CA ALA A 246 17.42 4.99 -15.27
C ALA A 246 16.80 5.06 -13.89
N ILE A 247 16.89 3.95 -13.15
CA ILE A 247 16.49 3.88 -11.76
C ILE A 247 17.76 3.79 -10.93
N LEU A 248 17.92 4.71 -9.99
CA LEU A 248 18.98 4.67 -8.98
C LEU A 248 18.45 3.95 -7.75
N LYS A 249 19.28 3.09 -7.17
CA LYS A 249 18.98 2.30 -5.98
C LYS A 249 19.95 2.66 -4.87
N CYS A 250 19.42 3.06 -3.73
CA CYS A 250 20.21 3.25 -2.52
C CYS A 250 20.46 1.90 -1.84
N LYS A 251 21.72 1.58 -1.63
CA LYS A 251 22.16 0.32 -0.99
C LYS A 251 22.64 0.51 0.45
N ASP A 252 22.50 1.70 1.00
CA ASP A 252 22.85 1.95 2.40
C ASP A 252 21.89 1.17 3.32
N LYS A 253 22.44 0.26 4.12
CA LYS A 253 21.65 -0.69 4.93
C LYS A 253 20.77 -0.03 5.99
N LYS A 254 21.19 1.15 6.48
CA LYS A 254 20.48 1.94 7.50
C LYS A 254 19.86 3.20 6.93
N PHE A 255 19.57 3.21 5.63
CA PHE A 255 19.01 4.40 4.99
C PHE A 255 17.64 4.76 5.59
N ASN A 256 17.51 5.98 6.07
CA ASN A 256 16.29 6.47 6.73
C ASN A 256 15.20 6.98 5.77
N GLY A 257 15.40 6.89 4.48
CA GLY A 257 14.44 7.29 3.44
C GLY A 257 14.65 8.69 2.87
N THR A 258 15.43 9.55 3.54
CA THR A 258 15.68 10.93 3.08
C THR A 258 17.14 11.30 3.22
N GLY A 259 17.61 12.18 2.34
CA GLY A 259 18.97 12.69 2.39
C GLY A 259 19.97 11.91 1.53
N PRO A 260 21.27 12.11 1.76
CA PRO A 260 22.32 11.54 0.92
C PRO A 260 22.49 10.04 1.16
N CYS A 261 22.58 9.29 0.07
CA CYS A 261 22.95 7.87 0.03
C CYS A 261 24.36 7.75 -0.57
N LYS A 262 25.26 7.06 0.10
CA LYS A 262 26.67 6.94 -0.32
C LYS A 262 26.94 5.69 -1.16
N ASN A 263 26.14 4.67 -1.04
CA ASN A 263 26.25 3.44 -1.83
C ASN A 263 25.07 3.37 -2.81
N VAL A 264 25.31 3.81 -4.03
CA VAL A 264 24.28 3.92 -5.07
C VAL A 264 24.62 2.98 -6.21
N SER A 265 23.63 2.27 -6.71
CA SER A 265 23.69 1.52 -7.95
C SER A 265 22.62 1.97 -8.93
N THR A 266 22.81 1.64 -10.20
CA THR A 266 21.77 1.84 -11.23
C THR A 266 21.19 0.50 -11.65
N VAL A 267 19.89 0.47 -11.78
CA VAL A 267 19.13 -0.68 -12.24
C VAL A 267 18.16 -0.25 -13.33
N GLN A 268 17.79 -1.17 -14.19
CA GLN A 268 16.74 -0.91 -15.18
C GLN A 268 15.34 -1.07 -14.58
N CYS A 269 15.19 -2.05 -13.68
CA CYS A 269 13.93 -2.36 -13.01
C CYS A 269 14.14 -2.46 -11.50
N THR A 270 13.08 -2.23 -10.74
CA THR A 270 13.03 -2.51 -9.31
C THR A 270 13.06 -4.02 -9.06
N HIS A 271 13.29 -4.43 -7.82
CA HIS A 271 13.03 -5.81 -7.40
C HIS A 271 11.53 -6.13 -7.53
N GLY A 272 11.16 -7.40 -7.46
CA GLY A 272 9.76 -7.82 -7.47
C GLY A 272 9.03 -7.36 -6.21
N ILE A 273 8.08 -6.46 -6.39
CA ILE A 273 7.25 -5.91 -5.31
C ILE A 273 5.87 -6.56 -5.38
N LYS A 274 5.49 -7.26 -4.32
CA LYS A 274 4.13 -7.80 -4.20
C LYS A 274 3.17 -6.68 -3.79
N PRO A 275 2.14 -6.37 -4.59
CA PRO A 275 1.18 -5.31 -4.27
C PRO A 275 0.18 -5.76 -3.20
N VAL A 276 0.66 -6.07 -2.01
CA VAL A 276 -0.16 -6.52 -0.89
C VAL A 276 -0.94 -5.34 -0.32
N VAL A 277 -2.26 -5.46 -0.33
CA VAL A 277 -3.17 -4.47 0.26
C VAL A 277 -3.47 -4.91 1.68
N SER A 278 -2.97 -4.16 2.64
CA SER A 278 -3.19 -4.41 4.07
C SER A 278 -3.16 -3.12 4.87
N THR A 279 -3.70 -3.15 6.07
CA THR A 279 -3.65 -2.03 7.02
C THR A 279 -2.92 -2.47 8.28
N GLN A 280 -2.36 -1.53 9.01
CA GLN A 280 -1.66 -1.71 10.28
C GLN A 280 -0.35 -2.54 10.18
N LEU A 281 -0.41 -3.73 9.62
CA LEU A 281 0.72 -4.63 9.45
C LEU A 281 1.07 -4.72 7.96
N LEU A 282 2.35 -4.59 7.63
CA LEU A 282 2.86 -4.78 6.29
C LEU A 282 3.24 -6.25 6.11
N LEU A 283 2.64 -6.90 5.11
CA LEU A 283 2.78 -8.33 4.88
C LEU A 283 3.66 -8.62 3.66
N ASN A 284 4.47 -9.67 3.76
CA ASN A 284 5.26 -10.22 2.65
C ASN A 284 6.16 -9.21 1.91
N GLY A 285 6.58 -8.16 2.62
CA GLY A 285 7.49 -7.14 2.10
C GLY A 285 8.96 -7.47 2.34
N SER A 286 9.83 -6.50 2.08
CA SER A 286 11.25 -6.59 2.29
C SER A 286 11.63 -6.35 3.75
N LEU A 287 12.63 -7.09 4.23
CA LEU A 287 13.21 -6.94 5.55
C LEU A 287 14.43 -6.02 5.51
N ALA A 288 14.70 -5.34 6.63
CA ALA A 288 15.94 -4.63 6.82
C ALA A 288 17.11 -5.61 7.02
N GLU A 289 18.30 -5.27 6.53
CA GLU A 289 19.45 -6.18 6.54
C GLU A 289 20.08 -6.34 7.93
N GLU A 290 20.17 -5.27 8.71
CA GLU A 290 20.88 -5.29 10.00
C GLU A 290 19.94 -5.14 11.20
N GLU A 291 19.21 -4.06 11.27
CA GLU A 291 18.36 -3.72 12.42
C GLU A 291 17.04 -3.09 11.96
N VAL A 292 16.05 -3.08 12.83
CA VAL A 292 14.79 -2.40 12.58
C VAL A 292 15.04 -0.94 12.19
N VAL A 293 14.36 -0.47 11.16
CA VAL A 293 14.44 0.91 10.68
C VAL A 293 13.07 1.56 10.81
N VAL A 294 13.04 2.76 11.37
CA VAL A 294 11.83 3.58 11.47
C VAL A 294 11.96 4.79 10.54
N ARG A 295 10.92 5.08 9.79
CA ARG A 295 10.89 6.16 8.80
C ARG A 295 9.64 7.00 8.97
N SER A 296 9.79 8.32 8.95
CA SER A 296 8.68 9.27 8.89
C SER A 296 9.09 10.49 8.08
N GLU A 297 8.13 11.14 7.46
CA GLU A 297 8.38 12.41 6.78
C GLU A 297 8.85 13.49 7.76
N ASN A 298 8.22 13.53 8.93
CA ASN A 298 8.60 14.40 10.04
C ASN A 298 8.21 13.78 11.37
N PHE A 299 9.18 13.38 12.17
CA PHE A 299 8.95 12.77 13.48
C PHE A 299 8.38 13.75 14.53
N THR A 300 8.50 15.05 14.32
CA THR A 300 7.93 16.05 15.24
C THR A 300 6.43 16.24 15.03
N GLU A 301 5.92 15.91 13.85
CA GLU A 301 4.50 16.01 13.52
C GLU A 301 3.79 14.69 13.81
N ASN A 302 2.79 14.72 14.68
CA ASN A 302 2.00 13.53 15.03
C ASN A 302 1.05 13.06 13.91
N THR A 303 0.76 13.91 12.93
CA THR A 303 -0.09 13.59 11.77
C THR A 303 0.62 12.73 10.73
N LYS A 304 1.96 12.64 10.79
CA LYS A 304 2.75 11.89 9.83
C LYS A 304 2.87 10.42 10.22
N THR A 305 2.58 9.55 9.27
CA THR A 305 2.70 8.10 9.47
C THR A 305 4.15 7.71 9.69
N ILE A 306 4.37 6.80 10.63
CA ILE A 306 5.65 6.17 10.89
C ILE A 306 5.61 4.79 10.24
N ILE A 307 6.53 4.56 9.31
CA ILE A 307 6.72 3.27 8.66
C ILE A 307 7.86 2.55 9.35
N VAL A 308 7.57 1.38 9.91
CA VAL A 308 8.56 0.53 10.57
C VAL A 308 8.90 -0.62 9.64
N GLN A 309 10.18 -0.81 9.37
CA GLN A 309 10.69 -1.97 8.64
C GLN A 309 11.41 -2.91 9.61
N LEU A 310 10.95 -4.16 9.68
CA LEU A 310 11.52 -5.16 10.55
C LEU A 310 12.77 -5.79 9.90
N ASN A 311 13.67 -6.29 10.73
CA ASN A 311 14.83 -7.07 10.30
C ASN A 311 14.60 -8.58 10.35
N GLU A 312 13.62 -9.03 11.10
CA GLU A 312 13.16 -10.42 11.15
C GLU A 312 11.63 -10.44 10.96
N SER A 313 11.14 -11.35 10.15
CA SER A 313 9.69 -11.47 9.94
C SER A 313 9.02 -12.21 11.08
N VAL A 314 7.81 -11.79 11.39
CA VAL A 314 6.91 -12.50 12.31
C VAL A 314 5.83 -13.20 11.50
N GLU A 315 5.76 -14.51 11.64
CA GLU A 315 4.76 -15.31 10.94
C GLU A 315 3.37 -15.09 11.52
N ILE A 316 2.39 -14.87 10.64
CA ILE A 316 0.97 -14.79 10.97
C ILE A 316 0.20 -15.86 10.20
N ASN A 317 -0.50 -16.72 10.92
CA ASN A 317 -1.29 -17.82 10.36
C ASN A 317 -2.77 -17.54 10.59
N CYS A 318 -3.50 -17.31 9.51
CA CYS A 318 -4.91 -16.97 9.55
C CYS A 318 -5.77 -18.10 9.00
N MET A 319 -6.95 -18.29 9.58
CA MET A 319 -7.87 -19.34 9.21
C MET A 319 -9.32 -18.87 9.30
N ARG A 320 -10.13 -19.27 8.31
CA ARG A 320 -11.58 -19.33 8.39
C ARG A 320 -11.98 -20.81 8.54
N PRO A 321 -12.29 -21.26 9.74
CA PRO A 321 -12.55 -22.69 9.99
C PRO A 321 -13.89 -23.18 9.44
N ASN A 322 -14.80 -22.26 9.11
CA ASN A 322 -16.11 -22.60 8.58
C ASN A 322 -16.02 -23.22 7.18
N ASN A 323 -16.67 -24.35 7.00
CA ASN A 323 -16.79 -25.02 5.71
C ASN A 323 -18.00 -24.47 4.95
N ASN A 324 -17.77 -23.39 4.20
CA ASN A 324 -18.83 -22.71 3.44
C ASN A 324 -19.12 -23.44 2.14
N THR A 325 -20.40 -23.50 1.78
CA THR A 325 -20.83 -23.91 0.44
C THR A 325 -21.21 -22.69 -0.38
N LYS A 326 -20.97 -22.77 -1.68
CA LYS A 326 -21.32 -21.74 -2.64
C LYS A 326 -22.67 -22.00 -3.24
N ARG A 327 -23.48 -20.96 -3.38
CA ARG A 327 -24.76 -20.97 -4.06
C ARG A 327 -24.78 -19.93 -5.15
N SER A 328 -25.41 -20.24 -6.27
CA SER A 328 -25.57 -19.32 -7.38
C SER A 328 -27.01 -18.84 -7.47
N ILE A 329 -27.18 -17.52 -7.55
CA ILE A 329 -28.47 -16.86 -7.75
C ILE A 329 -28.50 -16.32 -9.17
N TYR A 330 -29.47 -16.79 -9.95
CA TYR A 330 -29.66 -16.35 -11.32
C TYR A 330 -30.39 -15.01 -11.38
N MET A 331 -29.78 -14.02 -12.03
CA MET A 331 -30.26 -12.64 -12.11
C MET A 331 -30.71 -12.25 -13.53
N GLY A 332 -30.71 -13.21 -14.44
CA GLY A 332 -31.02 -12.99 -15.87
C GLY A 332 -29.92 -13.52 -16.78
N PRO A 333 -30.09 -13.43 -18.11
CA PRO A 333 -29.12 -13.98 -19.07
C PRO A 333 -27.69 -13.52 -18.82
N GLY A 334 -26.79 -14.48 -18.63
CA GLY A 334 -25.37 -14.21 -18.37
C GLY A 334 -25.05 -13.56 -17.04
N ARG A 335 -26.02 -13.40 -16.13
CA ARG A 335 -25.83 -12.77 -14.82
C ARG A 335 -26.11 -13.74 -13.68
N THR A 336 -25.08 -14.16 -13.02
CA THR A 336 -25.15 -15.04 -11.85
C THR A 336 -24.38 -14.41 -10.71
N VAL A 337 -25.02 -14.28 -9.56
CA VAL A 337 -24.37 -13.83 -8.31
C VAL A 337 -24.08 -15.04 -7.44
N HIS A 338 -22.88 -15.11 -6.94
CA HIS A 338 -22.45 -16.18 -6.05
C HIS A 338 -22.60 -15.74 -4.60
N THR A 339 -23.24 -16.55 -3.80
CA THR A 339 -23.50 -16.30 -2.38
C THR A 339 -23.17 -17.53 -1.55
N THR A 340 -23.04 -17.34 -0.25
CA THR A 340 -22.91 -18.47 0.69
C THR A 340 -24.25 -19.16 0.82
N GLY A 341 -24.27 -20.47 0.57
CA GLY A 341 -25.48 -21.28 0.66
C GLY A 341 -25.75 -21.77 2.08
N LYS A 342 -24.83 -22.59 2.62
CA LYS A 342 -24.88 -23.12 3.98
C LYS A 342 -23.46 -23.31 4.51
N ILE A 343 -23.34 -23.41 5.82
CA ILE A 343 -22.09 -23.72 6.49
C ILE A 343 -22.20 -25.15 7.03
N ILE A 344 -21.24 -26.00 6.68
CA ILE A 344 -21.20 -27.40 7.10
C ILE A 344 -20.40 -27.51 8.40
N GLY A 345 -20.99 -28.16 9.41
CA GLY A 345 -20.37 -28.35 10.72
C GLY A 345 -20.58 -27.18 11.67
N ASP A 346 -19.75 -27.08 12.69
CA ASP A 346 -19.85 -26.02 13.70
C ASP A 346 -19.48 -24.66 13.12
N ILE A 347 -20.18 -23.62 13.55
CA ILE A 347 -19.86 -22.23 13.21
C ILE A 347 -18.79 -21.74 14.17
N ARG A 348 -17.61 -21.39 13.64
CA ARG A 348 -16.45 -20.92 14.41
C ARG A 348 -15.95 -19.59 13.90
N GLN A 349 -15.33 -18.82 14.81
CA GLN A 349 -14.72 -17.54 14.50
C GLN A 349 -13.48 -17.70 13.61
N ALA A 350 -13.39 -16.87 12.58
CA ALA A 350 -12.13 -16.68 11.86
C ALA A 350 -11.10 -16.04 12.79
N HIS A 351 -9.85 -16.43 12.68
CA HIS A 351 -8.80 -15.97 13.58
C HIS A 351 -7.43 -16.01 12.94
N CYS A 352 -6.50 -15.26 13.51
CA CYS A 352 -5.09 -15.30 13.20
C CYS A 352 -4.28 -15.63 14.44
N ASN A 353 -3.23 -16.44 14.27
CA ASN A 353 -2.31 -16.83 15.32
C ASN A 353 -0.92 -16.26 15.06
N ILE A 354 -0.32 -15.70 16.09
CA ILE A 354 1.03 -15.12 16.09
C ILE A 354 1.77 -15.65 17.31
N SER A 355 3.05 -15.98 17.15
CA SER A 355 3.90 -16.36 18.28
C SER A 355 4.15 -15.14 19.20
N GLU A 356 3.72 -15.25 20.45
CA GLU A 356 3.87 -14.19 21.46
C GLU A 356 5.35 -13.83 21.68
N ALA A 357 6.21 -14.82 21.82
CA ALA A 357 7.63 -14.61 22.04
C ALA A 357 8.30 -13.82 20.90
N LYS A 358 7.96 -14.18 19.65
CA LYS A 358 8.48 -13.46 18.48
C LYS A 358 7.95 -12.04 18.40
N TRP A 359 6.65 -11.85 18.70
CA TRP A 359 6.03 -10.53 18.68
C TRP A 359 6.64 -9.61 19.74
N ASN A 360 6.82 -10.10 20.97
CA ASN A 360 7.43 -9.35 22.06
C ASN A 360 8.88 -8.97 21.77
N LYS A 361 9.66 -9.89 21.17
CA LYS A 361 11.02 -9.61 20.69
C LYS A 361 11.01 -8.46 19.66
N THR A 362 10.08 -8.50 18.73
CA THR A 362 9.93 -7.50 17.67
C THR A 362 9.56 -6.13 18.25
N LEU A 363 8.56 -6.06 19.14
CA LEU A 363 8.18 -4.81 19.80
C LEU A 363 9.32 -4.20 20.59
N ARG A 364 10.12 -5.01 21.29
CA ARG A 364 11.30 -4.53 22.01
C ARG A 364 12.30 -3.84 21.07
N GLN A 365 12.56 -4.41 19.90
CA GLN A 365 13.42 -3.81 18.89
C GLN A 365 12.86 -2.49 18.36
N VAL A 366 11.56 -2.44 18.10
CA VAL A 366 10.85 -1.23 17.66
C VAL A 366 10.92 -0.14 18.72
N VAL A 367 10.65 -0.46 19.98
CA VAL A 367 10.76 0.47 21.12
C VAL A 367 12.16 1.05 21.25
N THR A 368 13.19 0.23 21.11
CA THR A 368 14.59 0.69 21.14
C THR A 368 14.87 1.73 20.04
N LYS A 369 14.27 1.55 18.86
CA LYS A 369 14.42 2.52 17.76
C LYS A 369 13.60 3.79 17.96
N LEU A 370 12.39 3.67 18.47
CA LEU A 370 11.55 4.83 18.79
C LEU A 370 12.18 5.70 19.89
N ARG A 371 12.79 5.08 20.91
CA ARG A 371 13.52 5.82 21.95
C ARG A 371 14.70 6.61 21.38
N LYS A 372 15.48 6.04 20.48
CA LYS A 372 16.57 6.76 19.81
C LYS A 372 16.08 7.99 19.05
N GLN A 373 14.81 7.98 18.60
CA GLN A 373 14.22 9.07 17.86
C GLN A 373 13.59 10.14 18.74
N TYR A 374 12.90 9.74 19.82
CA TYR A 374 12.12 10.65 20.67
C TYR A 374 12.79 10.97 22.00
N GLY A 375 13.77 10.20 22.39
CA GLY A 375 14.53 10.37 23.64
C GLY A 375 14.74 9.04 24.38
N ASP A 376 15.94 8.80 24.86
CA ASP A 376 16.31 7.52 25.47
C ASP A 376 15.53 7.20 26.76
N ASN A 377 15.08 8.21 27.48
CA ASN A 377 14.35 8.06 28.73
C ASN A 377 12.82 8.04 28.56
N MET A 378 12.33 8.00 27.31
CA MET A 378 10.90 8.02 27.06
C MET A 378 10.24 6.68 27.34
N THR A 379 9.09 6.73 27.98
CA THR A 379 8.18 5.59 28.07
C THR A 379 7.40 5.48 26.78
N ILE A 380 7.49 4.34 26.12
CA ILE A 380 6.76 4.05 24.89
C ILE A 380 5.52 3.22 25.23
N ILE A 381 4.38 3.71 24.80
CA ILE A 381 3.09 3.06 25.03
C ILE A 381 2.51 2.68 23.66
N PHE A 382 2.12 1.42 23.51
CA PHE A 382 1.30 0.97 22.39
C PHE A 382 -0.14 0.84 22.84
N GLU A 383 -1.03 1.47 22.12
CA GLU A 383 -2.46 1.37 22.31
C GLU A 383 -3.16 0.94 21.02
N PRO A 384 -4.34 0.30 21.12
CA PRO A 384 -5.15 -0.05 19.94
C PRO A 384 -5.54 1.19 19.14
N SER A 385 -5.96 0.98 17.90
CA SER A 385 -6.54 2.05 17.06
C SER A 385 -7.68 2.75 17.78
N SER A 386 -7.81 4.07 17.58
CA SER A 386 -8.86 4.86 18.19
C SER A 386 -10.24 4.35 17.76
N PRO A 387 -11.19 4.20 18.70
CA PRO A 387 -12.55 3.76 18.39
C PRO A 387 -13.27 4.80 17.53
N GLY A 388 -14.22 4.35 16.67
CA GLY A 388 -15.07 5.21 15.85
C GLY A 388 -14.57 5.47 14.43
N GLY A 389 -13.43 4.90 14.02
CA GLY A 389 -12.98 4.89 12.63
C GLY A 389 -13.64 3.79 11.78
N ASP A 390 -13.41 3.83 10.48
CA ASP A 390 -13.85 2.77 9.56
C ASP A 390 -13.19 1.44 9.95
N PRO A 391 -13.90 0.29 9.81
CA PRO A 391 -13.33 -1.02 10.12
C PRO A 391 -12.00 -1.30 9.42
N GLU A 392 -11.82 -0.76 8.22
CA GLU A 392 -10.61 -0.89 7.42
C GLU A 392 -9.36 -0.28 8.07
N ILE A 393 -9.54 0.72 8.92
CA ILE A 393 -8.43 1.44 9.61
C ILE A 393 -8.26 0.93 11.05
N VAL A 394 -9.37 0.65 11.73
CA VAL A 394 -9.39 0.23 13.14
C VAL A 394 -8.88 -1.19 13.31
N THR A 395 -8.96 -2.01 12.29
CA THR A 395 -8.53 -3.41 12.29
C THR A 395 -7.40 -3.65 11.30
N HIS A 396 -6.71 -4.76 11.45
CA HIS A 396 -5.82 -5.28 10.42
C HIS A 396 -6.66 -5.93 9.32
N SER A 397 -6.79 -5.24 8.19
CA SER A 397 -7.52 -5.74 7.03
C SER A 397 -6.54 -6.27 5.98
N PHE A 398 -6.88 -7.41 5.38
CA PHE A 398 -6.06 -8.06 4.34
C PHE A 398 -6.90 -9.08 3.57
N ASN A 399 -6.37 -9.53 2.44
CA ASN A 399 -6.96 -10.62 1.67
C ASN A 399 -6.29 -11.95 2.03
N CYS A 400 -7.10 -12.95 2.31
CA CYS A 400 -6.64 -14.32 2.61
C CYS A 400 -7.45 -15.32 1.78
N GLY A 401 -6.81 -15.97 0.83
CA GLY A 401 -7.44 -16.97 -0.01
C GLY A 401 -8.63 -16.48 -0.84
N GLY A 402 -8.71 -15.19 -1.12
CA GLY A 402 -9.80 -14.56 -1.86
C GLY A 402 -10.90 -13.93 -1.00
N GLU A 403 -10.85 -14.09 0.31
CA GLU A 403 -11.75 -13.42 1.26
C GLU A 403 -11.04 -12.33 2.05
N PHE A 404 -11.77 -11.28 2.42
CA PHE A 404 -11.24 -10.11 3.10
C PHE A 404 -11.47 -10.22 4.60
N PHE A 405 -10.36 -10.31 5.34
CA PHE A 405 -10.33 -10.45 6.79
C PHE A 405 -10.13 -9.09 7.44
N TYR A 406 -10.80 -8.90 8.57
CA TYR A 406 -10.72 -7.73 9.45
C TYR A 406 -10.44 -8.22 10.86
N CYS A 407 -9.19 -8.17 11.25
CA CYS A 407 -8.72 -8.76 12.51
C CYS A 407 -8.49 -7.72 13.58
N ASN A 408 -9.01 -7.96 14.78
CA ASN A 408 -8.79 -7.10 15.92
C ASN A 408 -7.36 -7.28 16.45
N THR A 409 -6.58 -6.21 16.43
CA THR A 409 -5.18 -6.20 16.84
C THR A 409 -4.94 -5.66 18.25
N THR A 410 -5.98 -5.51 19.05
CA THR A 410 -5.86 -5.00 20.42
C THR A 410 -4.84 -5.78 21.26
N LYS A 411 -4.78 -7.10 21.09
CA LYS A 411 -3.81 -7.95 21.79
C LYS A 411 -2.36 -7.74 21.34
N LEU A 412 -2.13 -7.14 20.20
CA LEU A 412 -0.79 -6.83 19.68
C LEU A 412 -0.28 -5.48 20.15
N PHE A 413 -1.18 -4.50 20.30
CA PHE A 413 -0.88 -3.11 20.62
C PHE A 413 -1.56 -2.69 21.92
N ASN A 414 -1.15 -3.31 23.03
CA ASN A 414 -1.62 -2.99 24.37
C ASN A 414 -0.50 -3.25 25.37
N SER A 415 0.56 -2.43 25.30
CA SER A 415 1.75 -2.62 26.13
C SER A 415 2.42 -1.29 26.47
N THR A 416 3.02 -1.22 27.65
CA THR A 416 3.79 -0.08 28.14
C THR A 416 5.24 -0.48 28.38
N TRP A 417 6.17 0.27 27.81
CA TRP A 417 7.61 0.01 27.87
C TRP A 417 8.31 1.12 28.65
N VAL A 418 8.72 0.82 29.86
CA VAL A 418 9.39 1.76 30.78
C VAL A 418 10.91 1.66 30.61
N TRP A 419 11.65 2.72 30.98
CA TRP A 419 13.10 2.88 30.82
C TRP A 419 13.96 1.69 31.31
N ASN A 420 13.54 0.95 32.30
CA ASN A 420 14.35 -0.14 32.90
C ASN A 420 14.18 -1.51 32.22
N ASP A 421 13.77 -1.56 30.95
CA ASP A 421 13.51 -2.80 30.19
C ASP A 421 12.46 -3.74 30.79
N THR A 422 11.78 -3.29 31.86
CA THR A 422 10.62 -4.00 32.41
C THR A 422 9.41 -3.62 31.58
N TRP A 423 8.94 -4.56 30.79
CA TRP A 423 7.67 -4.38 30.10
C TRP A 423 6.53 -4.88 30.98
N VAL A 424 5.46 -4.13 31.02
CA VAL A 424 4.24 -4.51 31.73
C VAL A 424 3.12 -4.63 30.71
N TRP A 425 2.57 -5.81 30.59
CA TRP A 425 1.29 -5.99 29.93
C TRP A 425 0.21 -5.42 30.83
N ASN A 426 -0.75 -4.68 30.25
CA ASN A 426 -1.91 -4.18 31.01
C ASN A 426 -2.93 -5.28 31.33
N ASP A 427 -2.64 -6.54 31.00
CA ASP A 427 -3.50 -7.68 31.33
C ASP A 427 -2.98 -8.37 32.60
N THR A 428 -3.73 -8.26 33.67
CA THR A 428 -3.54 -8.93 34.94
C THR A 428 -3.99 -10.39 34.88
N THR A 429 -3.33 -11.21 34.08
CA THR A 429 -3.46 -12.66 34.21
C THR A 429 -2.07 -13.27 34.35
N GLU A 430 -1.66 -13.41 35.61
CA GLU A 430 -0.53 -14.25 35.99
C GLU A 430 -0.77 -15.69 35.48
N SER A 431 -0.04 -16.13 34.48
CA SER A 431 0.06 -17.54 34.15
C SER A 431 1.46 -18.06 34.50
N ASN A 432 1.59 -18.63 35.68
CA ASN A 432 2.62 -19.60 36.01
C ASN A 432 2.44 -20.81 35.09
N SER A 433 3.23 -20.93 34.03
CA SER A 433 3.40 -22.22 33.35
C SER A 433 4.64 -22.27 32.46
N THR A 434 5.45 -23.28 32.74
CA THR A 434 6.45 -23.97 31.90
C THR A 434 6.19 -23.83 30.39
N GLU A 435 7.24 -23.50 29.64
CA GLU A 435 7.46 -23.47 28.17
C GLU A 435 6.35 -24.09 27.29
N LYS A 436 5.17 -23.50 27.30
CA LYS A 436 4.20 -23.68 26.22
C LYS A 436 4.43 -22.56 25.22
N ILE A 437 4.55 -22.91 23.94
CA ILE A 437 4.49 -21.93 22.84
C ILE A 437 3.13 -21.24 22.94
N ILE A 438 3.12 -20.06 23.56
CA ILE A 438 1.90 -19.28 23.72
C ILE A 438 1.71 -18.50 22.41
N ASN A 439 0.56 -18.71 21.80
CA ASN A 439 0.16 -17.99 20.60
C ASN A 439 -0.85 -16.90 20.98
N ILE A 440 -0.63 -15.70 20.46
CA ILE A 440 -1.63 -14.64 20.47
C ILE A 440 -2.66 -14.98 19.39
N THR A 441 -3.91 -15.15 19.78
CA THR A 441 -5.02 -15.36 18.85
C THR A 441 -5.80 -14.07 18.67
N LEU A 442 -5.86 -13.59 17.43
CA LEU A 442 -6.60 -12.41 17.01
C LEU A 442 -7.95 -12.83 16.43
N PRO A 443 -9.09 -12.37 16.98
CA PRO A 443 -10.39 -12.64 16.39
C PRO A 443 -10.56 -11.82 15.10
N CYS A 444 -11.06 -12.47 14.05
CA CYS A 444 -11.28 -11.84 12.75
C CYS A 444 -12.73 -11.93 12.34
N ARG A 445 -13.18 -10.90 11.64
CA ARG A 445 -14.45 -10.87 10.92
C ARG A 445 -14.19 -10.89 9.42
N ILE A 446 -15.15 -11.38 8.66
CA ILE A 446 -15.07 -11.42 7.20
C ILE A 446 -16.12 -10.48 6.63
N LYS A 447 -15.74 -9.75 5.61
CA LYS A 447 -16.61 -8.83 4.89
C LYS A 447 -16.55 -9.12 3.40
N GLN A 448 -17.69 -9.13 2.74
CA GLN A 448 -17.79 -9.40 1.30
C GLN A 448 -17.96 -8.13 0.47
N ILE A 449 -18.66 -7.11 1.01
CA ILE A 449 -18.82 -5.82 0.33
C ILE A 449 -17.73 -4.86 0.79
N ILE A 450 -16.82 -4.53 -0.12
CA ILE A 450 -15.59 -3.82 0.19
C ILE A 450 -15.54 -2.54 -0.64
N ASN A 451 -15.24 -1.44 0.04
CA ASN A 451 -14.92 -0.18 -0.60
C ASN A 451 -13.38 -0.03 -0.64
N MET A 452 -12.77 -0.59 -1.66
CA MET A 452 -11.33 -0.43 -1.84
C MET A 452 -10.98 0.97 -2.32
N TRP A 453 -9.79 1.44 -1.91
CA TRP A 453 -9.24 2.73 -2.31
C TRP A 453 -10.05 3.94 -1.86
N GLN A 454 -11.07 3.75 -1.03
CA GLN A 454 -11.98 4.82 -0.55
C GLN A 454 -12.63 5.63 -1.70
N GLU A 455 -12.77 5.03 -2.88
CA GLU A 455 -13.47 5.66 -3.99
C GLU A 455 -14.97 5.80 -3.69
N VAL A 456 -15.48 7.01 -3.84
CA VAL A 456 -16.90 7.28 -3.67
C VAL A 456 -17.69 6.71 -4.85
N GLY A 457 -18.78 6.01 -4.59
CA GLY A 457 -19.68 5.52 -5.61
C GLY A 457 -19.36 4.16 -6.22
N LYS A 458 -18.29 3.51 -5.79
CA LYS A 458 -17.93 2.16 -6.24
C LYS A 458 -17.67 1.24 -5.04
N ALA A 459 -18.18 0.03 -5.11
CA ALA A 459 -17.90 -1.03 -4.15
C ALA A 459 -17.74 -2.37 -4.87
N MET A 460 -16.96 -3.26 -4.29
CA MET A 460 -16.78 -4.61 -4.80
C MET A 460 -17.43 -5.63 -3.87
N TYR A 461 -18.11 -6.59 -4.45
CA TYR A 461 -18.55 -7.79 -3.76
C TYR A 461 -17.58 -8.93 -4.05
N ALA A 462 -16.93 -9.44 -3.02
CA ALA A 462 -16.06 -10.62 -3.12
C ALA A 462 -16.94 -11.87 -3.03
N PRO A 463 -17.00 -12.71 -4.09
CA PRO A 463 -17.79 -13.94 -4.05
C PRO A 463 -17.22 -14.88 -2.99
N PRO A 464 -18.07 -15.67 -2.31
CA PRO A 464 -17.62 -16.56 -1.26
C PRO A 464 -16.72 -17.67 -1.82
N ILE A 465 -15.75 -18.07 -1.03
CA ILE A 465 -14.85 -19.18 -1.31
C ILE A 465 -15.36 -20.43 -0.60
N GLU A 466 -15.45 -21.55 -1.31
CA GLU A 466 -15.88 -22.81 -0.76
C GLU A 466 -14.82 -23.44 0.15
N GLY A 467 -15.30 -24.23 1.13
CA GLY A 467 -14.44 -24.94 2.04
C GLY A 467 -13.87 -24.07 3.17
N GLN A 468 -12.82 -24.58 3.78
CA GLN A 468 -12.04 -23.86 4.79
C GLN A 468 -10.93 -23.07 4.12
N ILE A 469 -10.58 -21.91 4.68
CA ILE A 469 -9.49 -21.07 4.18
C ILE A 469 -8.38 -21.05 5.22
N ARG A 470 -7.16 -21.20 4.73
CA ARG A 470 -5.94 -21.02 5.52
C ARG A 470 -4.94 -20.22 4.71
N CYS A 471 -4.33 -19.25 5.31
CA CYS A 471 -3.23 -18.50 4.71
C CYS A 471 -2.11 -18.25 5.73
N LYS A 472 -0.91 -18.21 5.22
CA LYS A 472 0.30 -17.94 5.97
C LYS A 472 0.97 -16.72 5.36
N SER A 473 1.25 -15.73 6.18
CA SER A 473 1.93 -14.51 5.77
C SER A 473 3.04 -14.16 6.74
N ASN A 474 3.96 -13.29 6.30
CA ASN A 474 5.04 -12.79 7.12
C ASN A 474 4.83 -11.30 7.37
N ILE A 475 4.76 -10.90 8.62
CA ILE A 475 4.76 -9.49 9.02
C ILE A 475 6.19 -8.97 8.84
N THR A 476 6.38 -8.00 7.96
CA THR A 476 7.68 -7.42 7.63
C THR A 476 7.79 -5.95 8.01
N GLY A 477 6.68 -5.33 8.39
CA GLY A 477 6.65 -3.94 8.80
C GLY A 477 5.37 -3.57 9.53
N LEU A 478 5.36 -2.36 10.07
CA LEU A 478 4.24 -1.78 10.81
C LEU A 478 3.98 -0.37 10.29
N LEU A 479 2.72 0.02 10.31
CA LEU A 479 2.29 1.40 10.12
C LEU A 479 1.81 1.94 11.46
N LEU A 480 2.46 2.97 11.97
CA LEU A 480 2.16 3.55 13.27
C LEU A 480 1.82 5.04 13.13
N THR A 481 0.96 5.49 14.02
CA THR A 481 0.66 6.91 14.24
C THR A 481 0.96 7.26 15.68
N ARG A 482 1.48 8.47 15.92
CA ARG A 482 1.76 8.96 17.27
C ARG A 482 0.63 9.86 17.72
N ASP A 483 0.19 9.69 18.95
CA ASP A 483 -0.81 10.60 19.54
C ASP A 483 -0.20 11.99 19.77
N GLY A 484 -1.00 13.03 19.51
CA GLY A 484 -0.63 14.40 19.85
C GLY A 484 -0.71 14.61 21.36
N GLY A 485 0.27 15.34 21.91
CA GLY A 485 0.28 15.70 23.34
C GLY A 485 1.04 17.00 23.58
N ASN A 486 0.79 17.63 24.72
CA ASN A 486 1.60 18.76 25.18
C ASN A 486 2.99 18.21 25.51
N GLY A 487 4.03 18.69 24.83
CA GLY A 487 5.43 18.22 24.89
C GLY A 487 6.15 18.23 26.24
N THR A 488 5.40 18.10 27.34
CA THR A 488 5.87 18.07 28.73
C THR A 488 5.81 16.69 29.37
N THR A 489 5.28 15.68 28.64
CA THR A 489 5.14 14.31 29.17
C THR A 489 6.34 13.45 28.79
N THR A 490 6.77 12.59 29.71
CA THR A 490 7.82 11.58 29.49
C THR A 490 7.31 10.34 28.73
N ASN A 491 6.07 10.40 28.24
CA ASN A 491 5.38 9.29 27.59
C ASN A 491 5.02 9.62 26.15
N GLU A 492 5.26 8.67 25.24
CA GLU A 492 4.81 8.72 23.86
C GLU A 492 3.90 7.53 23.56
N THR A 493 2.72 7.80 23.01
CA THR A 493 1.74 6.77 22.65
C THR A 493 1.69 6.55 21.16
N PHE A 494 1.78 5.30 20.74
CA PHE A 494 1.72 4.88 19.36
C PHE A 494 0.55 3.94 19.12
N ARG A 495 -0.17 4.18 18.03
CA ARG A 495 -1.30 3.37 17.59
C ARG A 495 -1.05 2.80 16.21
N PRO A 496 -1.53 1.57 15.92
CA PRO A 496 -1.49 1.05 14.57
C PRO A 496 -2.38 1.93 13.67
N GLY A 497 -1.89 2.21 12.48
CA GLY A 497 -2.55 3.05 11.49
C GLY A 497 -2.62 2.39 10.12
N GLY A 498 -2.91 3.16 9.11
CA GLY A 498 -3.02 2.70 7.73
C GLY A 498 -4.20 3.35 7.02
N GLY A 499 -4.59 2.78 5.88
CA GLY A 499 -5.68 3.26 5.04
C GLY A 499 -5.19 3.99 3.79
N ASP A 500 -4.09 4.73 3.86
CA ASP A 500 -3.43 5.24 2.66
C ASP A 500 -2.46 4.16 2.11
N MET A 501 -2.87 3.48 1.05
CA MET A 501 -2.07 2.41 0.45
C MET A 501 -0.75 2.90 -0.15
N ARG A 502 -0.60 4.20 -0.39
CA ARG A 502 0.68 4.78 -0.82
C ARG A 502 1.78 4.54 0.18
N ASP A 503 1.47 4.49 1.47
CA ASP A 503 2.45 4.17 2.51
C ASP A 503 2.94 2.72 2.42
N ASN A 504 2.05 1.79 2.01
CA ASN A 504 2.44 0.41 1.72
C ASN A 504 3.46 0.36 0.57
N TRP A 505 3.23 1.15 -0.49
CA TRP A 505 4.15 1.21 -1.64
C TRP A 505 5.46 1.93 -1.29
N ARG A 506 5.41 2.97 -0.45
CA ARG A 506 6.62 3.64 0.05
C ARG A 506 7.53 2.71 0.82
N SER A 507 6.99 1.77 1.55
CA SER A 507 7.77 0.80 2.31
C SER A 507 8.69 -0.07 1.44
N GLU A 508 8.38 -0.21 0.16
CA GLU A 508 9.16 -0.98 -0.82
C GLU A 508 9.95 -0.09 -1.79
N LEU A 509 9.39 1.07 -2.17
CA LEU A 509 9.98 1.97 -3.16
C LEU A 509 10.93 3.02 -2.55
N TYR A 510 11.14 3.02 -1.24
CA TYR A 510 11.94 4.03 -0.53
C TYR A 510 13.37 4.17 -1.03
N LYS A 511 13.95 3.10 -1.56
CA LYS A 511 15.33 3.02 -2.02
C LYS A 511 15.53 3.32 -3.50
N TYR A 512 14.47 3.64 -4.23
CA TYR A 512 14.51 3.89 -5.67
C TYR A 512 14.27 5.35 -6.01
N LYS A 513 14.91 5.79 -7.09
CA LYS A 513 14.76 7.14 -7.66
C LYS A 513 14.87 7.07 -9.16
N VAL A 514 13.95 7.69 -9.88
CA VAL A 514 13.99 7.79 -11.34
C VAL A 514 14.78 9.02 -11.75
N VAL A 515 15.70 8.86 -12.68
CA VAL A 515 16.51 9.94 -13.24
C VAL A 515 16.48 9.88 -14.75
N ARG A 516 16.59 11.06 -15.36
CA ARG A 516 16.79 11.20 -16.80
C ARG A 516 18.27 11.32 -17.09
N ILE A 517 18.76 10.54 -18.04
CA ILE A 517 20.14 10.61 -18.51
C ILE A 517 20.28 11.77 -19.48
N GLU A 518 21.27 12.63 -19.25
CA GLU A 518 21.63 13.75 -20.09
C GLU A 518 23.05 13.56 -20.62
N PRO A 519 23.23 12.76 -21.69
CA PRO A 519 24.54 12.29 -22.12
C PRO A 519 25.32 13.35 -22.93
N LEU A 520 24.82 14.55 -23.08
CA LEU A 520 25.42 15.61 -23.88
C LEU A 520 26.04 16.68 -23.00
N GLY A 521 27.37 16.79 -23.04
CA GLY A 521 28.11 17.84 -22.36
C GLY A 521 28.64 18.89 -23.34
N ILE A 522 28.66 20.14 -22.91
CA ILE A 522 29.16 21.27 -23.70
C ILE A 522 30.19 22.05 -22.88
N ALA A 523 31.38 22.25 -23.44
CA ALA A 523 32.42 23.04 -22.82
C ALA A 523 32.99 24.08 -23.81
N PRO A 524 33.29 25.33 -23.37
CA PRO A 524 33.95 26.29 -24.22
C PRO A 524 35.39 25.86 -24.51
N ASN A 525 35.79 25.98 -25.76
CA ASN A 525 37.13 25.62 -26.20
C ASN A 525 37.81 26.82 -26.90
N LYS A 526 39.04 27.14 -26.51
CA LYS A 526 39.90 28.09 -27.20
C LYS A 526 40.72 27.38 -28.29
N ALA A 527 40.08 26.59 -29.16
CA ALA A 527 40.77 25.92 -30.22
C ALA A 527 41.23 26.95 -31.27
N LYS A 528 42.53 27.06 -31.45
CA LYS A 528 43.08 27.72 -32.65
C LYS A 528 42.79 26.87 -33.85
N ARG A 529 42.22 27.48 -34.89
CA ARG A 529 41.98 26.80 -36.17
C ARG A 529 43.34 26.30 -36.73
N ARG A 530 43.51 25.02 -36.82
CA ARG A 530 44.67 24.41 -37.51
C ARG A 530 44.40 24.54 -39.00
N VAL A 531 45.09 25.46 -39.67
CA VAL A 531 45.10 25.55 -41.14
C VAL A 531 46.08 24.48 -41.62
N VAL A 532 45.56 23.45 -42.25
CA VAL A 532 46.40 22.47 -42.96
C VAL A 532 46.70 23.13 -44.29
N GLN A 533 47.94 23.55 -44.44
CA GLN A 533 48.46 24.05 -45.73
C GLN A 533 48.59 22.85 -46.65
N ARG A 534 47.73 22.76 -47.66
CA ARG A 534 47.90 21.78 -48.74
C ARG A 534 49.14 22.19 -49.51
N GLU A 535 50.19 21.40 -49.39
CA GLU A 535 51.31 21.51 -50.33
C GLU A 535 50.78 21.22 -51.74
N LYS A 536 50.89 22.21 -52.62
CA LYS A 536 50.69 22.02 -54.04
C LYS A 536 51.84 21.14 -54.54
N ARG A 537 51.55 19.92 -54.92
CA ARG A 537 52.39 19.16 -55.80
C ARG A 537 52.20 19.63 -57.25
#